data_38982b0a9882227e8b4538363f11a085
#
_entry.id   38982b0a9882227e8b4538363f11a085
#
_cell.length_a   1.000
_cell.length_b   1.000
_cell.length_c   1.000
_cell.angle_alpha   90.00
_cell.angle_beta   90.00
_cell.angle_gamma   90.00
#
_symmetry.space_group_name_H-M   'P 1'
#
loop_
_entity.id
_entity.type
_entity.pdbx_description
1 polymer ?
#
loop_
_entity_poly.entity_id
_entity_poly.type
_entity_poly.pdbx_seq_one_letter_code
_entity_poly.pdbx_strand_id
1 'polypeptide(L)'
;MKVNFYIEFLSLISFLLFIITSFINFDKNSILNKSIYLSNLLFLSIFNLFYYLIIYTTSSILTNITSLLIVILFFTFFFLSIFSFKFIKLRLLFIPFFLILIIFRSLVNKSSNEIGSTVEIFSNKLLLLHIMSSLFAYSMLTVSAITSICVFIKASALKRLNYSITLINLLPSLFESEILSIRFLKFAVFFLLVSLTSGFFYHLFEYEDLLYFFNSKVILSIITLILI
;
A
#
# COMPACT_ATOMS: atom_id res chain seq x y z
N MET A 1 -0.13 -4.48 27.04
CA MET A 1 -1.37 -5.03 26.44
C MET A 1 -2.48 -4.00 26.25
N LYS A 2 -2.85 -3.20 27.27
CA LYS A 2 -3.93 -2.19 27.15
C LYS A 2 -3.67 -1.08 26.14
N VAL A 3 -2.44 -0.55 26.03
CA VAL A 3 -2.09 0.54 25.13
C VAL A 3 -2.26 0.14 23.65
N ASN A 4 -1.83 -1.06 23.28
CA ASN A 4 -1.96 -1.56 21.90
C ASN A 4 -3.43 -1.71 21.47
N PHE A 5 -4.32 -2.12 22.41
CA PHE A 5 -5.74 -2.23 22.14
C PHE A 5 -6.38 -0.87 21.81
N TYR A 6 -6.06 0.18 22.58
CA TYR A 6 -6.58 1.54 22.31
C TYR A 6 -6.12 2.08 20.96
N ILE A 7 -4.86 1.80 20.57
CA ILE A 7 -4.30 2.27 19.31
C ILE A 7 -4.93 1.53 18.13
N GLU A 8 -5.14 0.21 18.23
CA GLU A 8 -5.87 -0.56 17.21
C GLU A 8 -7.30 -0.07 17.06
N PHE A 9 -7.98 0.20 18.17
CA PHE A 9 -9.33 0.74 18.16
C PHE A 9 -9.41 2.12 17.50
N LEU A 10 -8.48 3.02 17.81
CA LEU A 10 -8.38 4.31 17.16
C LEU A 10 -8.07 4.19 15.67
N SER A 11 -7.23 3.24 15.24
CA SER A 11 -6.97 3.00 13.82
C SER A 11 -8.22 2.54 13.06
N LEU A 12 -9.07 1.72 13.68
CA LEU A 12 -10.36 1.33 13.13
C LEU A 12 -11.33 2.51 13.02
N ILE A 13 -11.38 3.38 14.02
CA ILE A 13 -12.20 4.60 13.97
C ILE A 13 -11.75 5.53 12.84
N SER A 14 -10.44 5.76 12.71
CA SER A 14 -9.91 6.60 11.61
C SER A 14 -10.24 6.01 10.24
N PHE A 15 -10.22 4.68 10.12
CA PHE A 15 -10.60 3.99 8.89
C PHE A 15 -12.10 4.10 8.60
N LEU A 16 -12.96 4.02 9.61
CA LEU A 16 -14.40 4.27 9.46
C LEU A 16 -14.67 5.70 8.98
N LEU A 17 -13.96 6.69 9.52
CA LEU A 17 -14.05 8.08 9.04
C LEU A 17 -13.60 8.21 7.58
N PHE A 18 -12.55 7.49 7.18
CA PHE A 18 -12.12 7.44 5.77
C PHE A 18 -13.21 6.85 4.87
N ILE A 19 -13.87 5.76 5.29
CA ILE A 19 -14.99 5.16 4.57
C ILE A 19 -16.11 6.18 4.38
N ILE A 20 -16.57 6.81 5.46
CA ILE A 20 -17.66 7.79 5.42
C ILE A 20 -17.32 8.94 4.45
N THR A 21 -16.12 9.50 4.56
CA THR A 21 -15.69 10.59 3.68
C THR A 21 -15.49 10.15 2.23
N SER A 22 -15.18 8.87 1.98
CA SER A 22 -15.02 8.33 0.63
C SER A 22 -16.34 8.22 -0.13
N PHE A 23 -17.47 8.18 0.55
CA PHE A 23 -18.81 8.19 -0.08
C PHE A 23 -19.33 9.60 -0.38
N ILE A 24 -18.67 10.67 0.09
CA ILE A 24 -19.07 12.04 -0.24
C ILE A 24 -18.89 12.28 -1.74
N ASN A 25 -19.93 12.78 -2.39
CA ASN A 25 -19.86 13.19 -3.80
C ASN A 25 -18.97 14.42 -3.94
N PHE A 26 -17.93 14.29 -4.77
CA PHE A 26 -17.07 15.42 -5.12
C PHE A 26 -17.51 16.00 -6.45
N ASP A 27 -18.22 17.12 -6.41
CA ASP A 27 -18.36 17.99 -7.57
C ASP A 27 -17.02 18.66 -7.85
N LYS A 28 -16.68 18.83 -9.14
CA LYS A 28 -15.42 19.42 -9.57
C LYS A 28 -15.10 20.79 -8.91
N ASN A 29 -16.11 21.48 -8.42
CA ASN A 29 -15.99 22.82 -7.84
C ASN A 29 -15.96 22.85 -6.31
N SER A 30 -16.10 21.72 -5.62
CA SER A 30 -16.10 21.70 -4.15
C SER A 30 -14.68 21.53 -3.58
N ILE A 31 -13.96 22.65 -3.50
CA ILE A 31 -12.62 22.71 -2.87
C ILE A 31 -12.69 22.23 -1.41
N LEU A 32 -13.76 22.57 -0.70
CA LEU A 32 -13.99 22.17 0.69
C LEU A 32 -14.04 20.65 0.86
N ASN A 33 -14.81 19.94 0.04
CA ASN A 33 -14.94 18.49 0.13
C ASN A 33 -13.60 17.77 -0.17
N LYS A 34 -12.82 18.32 -1.12
CA LYS A 34 -11.48 17.81 -1.42
C LYS A 34 -10.54 18.00 -0.22
N SER A 35 -10.57 19.16 0.42
CA SER A 35 -9.72 19.46 1.58
C SER A 35 -10.06 18.56 2.76
N ILE A 36 -11.34 18.35 3.07
CA ILE A 36 -11.79 17.44 4.13
C ILE A 36 -11.31 15.99 3.86
N TYR A 37 -11.45 15.54 2.62
CA TYR A 37 -10.98 14.19 2.25
C TYR A 37 -9.46 14.05 2.41
N LEU A 38 -8.69 15.00 1.91
CA LEU A 38 -7.22 14.98 2.03
C LEU A 38 -6.76 15.09 3.48
N SER A 39 -7.42 15.90 4.30
CA SER A 39 -7.10 16.01 5.73
C SER A 39 -7.36 14.70 6.48
N ASN A 40 -8.45 14.00 6.18
CA ASN A 40 -8.73 12.69 6.76
C ASN A 40 -7.73 11.62 6.31
N LEU A 41 -7.34 11.64 5.04
CA LEU A 41 -6.34 10.71 4.52
C LEU A 41 -4.96 10.96 5.15
N LEU A 42 -4.59 12.23 5.34
CA LEU A 42 -3.38 12.62 6.04
C LEU A 42 -3.43 12.18 7.50
N PHE A 43 -4.54 12.42 8.19
CA PHE A 43 -4.75 11.98 9.56
C PHE A 43 -4.58 10.46 9.68
N LEU A 44 -5.16 9.69 8.76
CA LEU A 44 -5.05 8.24 8.73
C LEU A 44 -3.59 7.78 8.51
N SER A 45 -2.87 8.43 7.60
CA SER A 45 -1.47 8.11 7.32
C SER A 45 -0.56 8.41 8.52
N ILE A 46 -0.71 9.56 9.17
CA ILE A 46 0.05 9.93 10.38
C ILE A 46 -0.30 8.99 11.52
N PHE A 47 -1.57 8.65 11.69
CA PHE A 47 -2.02 7.75 12.75
C PHE A 47 -1.42 6.35 12.62
N ASN A 48 -1.39 5.78 11.41
CA ASN A 48 -0.73 4.51 11.16
C ASN A 48 0.80 4.58 11.36
N LEU A 49 1.42 5.73 11.08
CA LEU A 49 2.83 5.97 11.39
C LEU A 49 3.09 5.94 12.89
N PHE A 50 2.28 6.62 13.70
CA PHE A 50 2.38 6.56 15.17
C PHE A 50 2.17 5.14 15.69
N TYR A 51 1.20 4.42 15.16
CA TYR A 51 0.99 3.02 15.48
C TYR A 51 2.24 2.19 15.21
N TYR A 52 2.86 2.35 14.04
CA TYR A 52 4.10 1.68 13.69
C TYR A 52 5.23 2.00 14.67
N LEU A 53 5.43 3.27 15.00
CA LEU A 53 6.51 3.69 15.93
C LEU A 53 6.34 3.11 17.34
N ILE A 54 5.11 2.96 17.83
CA ILE A 54 4.86 2.36 19.15
C ILE A 54 5.10 0.85 19.15
N ILE A 55 4.73 0.17 18.07
CA ILE A 55 4.85 -1.29 17.98
C ILE A 55 6.26 -1.72 17.58
N TYR A 56 7.03 -0.86 16.95
CA TYR A 56 8.34 -1.17 16.38
C TYR A 56 9.27 -1.94 17.34
N THR A 57 9.29 -1.59 18.62
CA THR A 57 10.16 -2.22 19.63
C THR A 57 9.57 -3.46 20.30
N THR A 58 8.26 -3.69 20.17
CA THR A 58 7.54 -4.70 20.95
C THR A 58 6.94 -5.83 20.11
N SER A 59 6.89 -5.67 18.80
CA SER A 59 6.24 -6.63 17.91
C SER A 59 7.23 -7.47 17.08
N SER A 60 6.72 -8.53 16.48
CA SER A 60 7.48 -9.37 15.57
C SER A 60 7.88 -8.62 14.29
N ILE A 61 8.92 -9.12 13.63
CA ILE A 61 9.42 -8.60 12.35
C ILE A 61 8.29 -8.53 11.32
N LEU A 62 7.45 -9.57 11.23
CA LEU A 62 6.36 -9.63 10.26
C LEU A 62 5.29 -8.56 10.51
N THR A 63 4.95 -8.30 11.78
CA THR A 63 4.02 -7.23 12.18
C THR A 63 4.58 -5.85 11.82
N ASN A 64 5.89 -5.65 12.01
CA ASN A 64 6.55 -4.39 11.67
C ASN A 64 6.57 -4.16 10.16
N ILE A 65 6.89 -5.16 9.36
CA ILE A 65 6.89 -5.06 7.88
C ILE A 65 5.48 -4.78 7.37
N THR A 66 4.45 -5.47 7.87
CA THR A 66 3.06 -5.24 7.47
C THR A 66 2.55 -3.86 7.87
N SER A 67 2.90 -3.38 9.06
CA SER A 67 2.55 -2.04 9.51
C SER A 67 3.23 -0.96 8.69
N LEU A 68 4.50 -1.14 8.34
CA LEU A 68 5.25 -0.23 7.48
C LEU A 68 4.69 -0.20 6.06
N LEU A 69 4.26 -1.35 5.52
CA LEU A 69 3.58 -1.43 4.21
C LEU A 69 2.30 -0.60 4.20
N ILE A 70 1.47 -0.70 5.25
CA ILE A 70 0.24 0.09 5.38
C ILE A 70 0.57 1.59 5.41
N VAL A 71 1.56 2.00 6.18
CA VAL A 71 2.01 3.40 6.26
C VAL A 71 2.43 3.92 4.88
N ILE A 72 3.30 3.19 4.18
CA ILE A 72 3.79 3.57 2.86
C ILE A 72 2.62 3.65 1.86
N LEU A 73 1.68 2.72 1.89
CA LEU A 73 0.54 2.68 0.99
C LEU A 73 -0.41 3.87 1.23
N PHE A 74 -0.67 4.24 2.49
CA PHE A 74 -1.47 5.44 2.80
C PHE A 74 -0.77 6.73 2.37
N PHE A 75 0.54 6.85 2.61
CA PHE A 75 1.30 8.01 2.16
C PHE A 75 1.36 8.11 0.63
N THR A 76 1.61 7.01 -0.08
CA THR A 76 1.60 7.02 -1.55
C THR A 76 0.24 7.45 -2.08
N PHE A 77 -0.85 6.92 -1.53
CA PHE A 77 -2.19 7.30 -1.95
C PHE A 77 -2.52 8.76 -1.63
N PHE A 78 -2.07 9.26 -0.48
CA PHE A 78 -2.21 10.67 -0.10
C PHE A 78 -1.49 11.59 -1.09
N PHE A 79 -0.20 11.34 -1.36
CA PHE A 79 0.57 12.13 -2.32
C PHE A 79 -0.05 12.11 -3.72
N LEU A 80 -0.43 10.94 -4.21
CA LEU A 80 -1.08 10.80 -5.51
C LEU A 80 -2.40 11.58 -5.56
N SER A 81 -3.18 11.59 -4.49
CA SER A 81 -4.44 12.33 -4.39
C SER A 81 -4.26 13.85 -4.39
N ILE A 82 -3.12 14.36 -3.89
CA ILE A 82 -2.77 15.78 -3.99
C ILE A 82 -2.49 16.17 -5.44
N PHE A 83 -1.66 15.39 -6.13
CA PHE A 83 -1.20 15.72 -7.48
C PHE A 83 -2.28 15.56 -8.54
N SER A 84 -3.22 14.64 -8.35
CA SER A 84 -4.23 14.37 -9.37
C SER A 84 -5.60 14.07 -8.78
N PHE A 85 -6.60 14.85 -9.21
CA PHE A 85 -8.00 14.61 -8.88
C PHE A 85 -8.50 13.21 -9.33
N LYS A 86 -7.85 12.61 -10.32
CA LYS A 86 -8.19 11.27 -10.83
C LYS A 86 -8.04 10.20 -9.75
N PHE A 87 -7.04 10.34 -8.86
CA PHE A 87 -6.82 9.40 -7.75
C PHE A 87 -7.91 9.48 -6.69
N ILE A 88 -8.44 10.65 -6.43
CA ILE A 88 -9.56 10.80 -5.49
C ILE A 88 -10.78 9.99 -5.96
N LYS A 89 -10.97 9.85 -7.27
CA LYS A 89 -12.05 9.02 -7.83
C LYS A 89 -11.85 7.52 -7.60
N LEU A 90 -10.62 7.05 -7.38
CA LEU A 90 -10.31 5.66 -7.07
C LEU A 90 -10.56 5.29 -5.60
N ARG A 91 -10.86 6.26 -4.74
CA ARG A 91 -10.98 6.09 -3.29
C ARG A 91 -11.87 4.92 -2.85
N LEU A 92 -12.97 4.69 -3.57
CA LEU A 92 -13.90 3.61 -3.26
C LEU A 92 -13.28 2.23 -3.45
N LEU A 93 -12.41 2.08 -4.45
CA LEU A 93 -11.71 0.82 -4.71
C LEU A 93 -10.54 0.59 -3.74
N PHE A 94 -10.01 1.63 -3.11
CA PHE A 94 -8.98 1.50 -2.08
C PHE A 94 -9.52 0.97 -0.74
N ILE A 95 -10.80 1.21 -0.43
CA ILE A 95 -11.40 0.80 0.85
C ILE A 95 -11.21 -0.70 1.14
N PRO A 96 -11.60 -1.64 0.26
CA PRO A 96 -11.45 -3.06 0.53
C PRO A 96 -9.98 -3.49 0.69
N PHE A 97 -9.06 -2.87 -0.04
CA PHE A 97 -7.63 -3.17 0.10
C PHE A 97 -7.09 -2.75 1.47
N PHE A 98 -7.39 -1.54 1.92
CA PHE A 98 -6.97 -1.08 3.25
C PHE A 98 -7.59 -1.93 4.36
N LEU A 99 -8.85 -2.31 4.22
CA LEU A 99 -9.53 -3.16 5.17
C LEU A 99 -8.85 -4.53 5.29
N ILE A 100 -8.54 -5.18 4.16
CA ILE A 100 -7.83 -6.46 4.14
C ILE A 100 -6.46 -6.34 4.82
N LEU A 101 -5.70 -5.28 4.55
CA LEU A 101 -4.39 -5.07 5.15
C LEU A 101 -4.47 -4.83 6.67
N ILE A 102 -5.46 -4.08 7.14
CA ILE A 102 -5.67 -3.83 8.57
C ILE A 102 -6.05 -5.12 9.29
N ILE A 103 -6.95 -5.93 8.70
CA ILE A 103 -7.32 -7.25 9.25
C ILE A 103 -6.09 -8.16 9.28
N PHE A 104 -5.33 -8.23 8.19
CA PHE A 104 -4.13 -9.06 8.11
C PHE A 104 -3.10 -8.67 9.18
N ARG A 105 -2.86 -7.36 9.37
CA ARG A 105 -1.99 -6.86 10.45
C ARG A 105 -2.45 -7.33 11.83
N SER A 106 -3.75 -7.27 12.13
CA SER A 106 -4.27 -7.68 13.44
C SER A 106 -4.18 -9.20 13.67
N LEU A 107 -4.31 -10.00 12.61
CA LEU A 107 -4.12 -11.46 12.68
C LEU A 107 -2.66 -11.82 12.94
N VAL A 108 -1.75 -11.20 12.22
CA VAL A 108 -0.30 -11.41 12.37
C VAL A 108 0.16 -11.01 13.78
N ASN A 109 -0.32 -9.89 14.31
CA ASN A 109 0.04 -9.43 15.65
C ASN A 109 -0.38 -10.41 16.75
N LYS A 110 -1.48 -11.15 16.57
CA LYS A 110 -1.92 -12.17 17.52
C LYS A 110 -1.13 -13.47 17.44
N SER A 111 -0.62 -13.81 16.26
CA SER A 111 0.06 -15.10 16.03
C SER A 111 1.55 -15.09 16.38
N SER A 112 2.17 -13.92 16.49
CA SER A 112 3.60 -13.77 16.67
C SER A 112 3.98 -13.68 18.15
N ASN A 113 4.46 -14.81 18.71
CA ASN A 113 5.06 -14.85 20.04
C ASN A 113 6.60 -14.59 20.04
N GLU A 114 7.20 -14.44 18.85
CA GLU A 114 8.63 -14.21 18.73
C GLU A 114 8.93 -12.72 18.66
N ILE A 115 9.53 -12.19 19.73
CA ILE A 115 10.10 -10.85 19.77
C ILE A 115 11.46 -10.94 19.06
N GLY A 116 11.47 -10.76 17.74
CA GLY A 116 12.71 -10.62 16.98
C GLY A 116 13.32 -9.23 17.21
N SER A 117 14.64 -9.13 17.30
CA SER A 117 15.37 -7.87 17.40
C SER A 117 15.30 -7.12 16.06
N THR A 118 14.22 -6.38 15.85
CA THR A 118 14.02 -5.56 14.63
C THR A 118 15.06 -4.44 14.50
N VAL A 119 15.69 -4.06 15.61
CA VAL A 119 16.71 -3.00 15.64
C VAL A 119 17.93 -3.37 14.79
N GLU A 120 18.36 -4.64 14.80
CA GLU A 120 19.50 -5.11 14.00
C GLU A 120 19.22 -5.08 12.49
N ILE A 121 17.98 -5.39 12.08
CA ILE A 121 17.60 -5.41 10.66
C ILE A 121 17.70 -4.01 10.04
N PHE A 122 17.36 -2.95 10.79
CA PHE A 122 17.39 -1.57 10.29
C PHE A 122 18.76 -0.88 10.48
N SER A 123 19.74 -1.52 11.12
CA SER A 123 21.09 -0.97 11.28
C SER A 123 21.90 -1.00 9.98
N ASN A 124 21.68 -2.00 9.12
CA ASN A 124 22.39 -2.13 7.85
C ASN A 124 21.70 -1.32 6.74
N LYS A 125 22.46 -0.36 6.16
CA LYS A 125 21.94 0.57 5.15
C LYS A 125 21.44 -0.13 3.86
N LEU A 126 22.14 -1.20 3.42
CA LEU A 126 21.75 -1.95 2.21
C LEU A 126 20.47 -2.75 2.45
N LEU A 127 20.35 -3.37 3.62
CA LEU A 127 19.13 -4.10 4.00
C LEU A 127 17.95 -3.13 4.15
N LEU A 128 18.17 -1.96 4.75
CA LEU A 128 17.16 -0.91 4.84
C LEU A 128 16.68 -0.48 3.44
N LEU A 129 17.62 -0.23 2.52
CA LEU A 129 17.29 0.14 1.13
C LEU A 129 16.48 -0.96 0.43
N HIS A 130 16.86 -2.24 0.64
CA HIS A 130 16.12 -3.38 0.11
C HIS A 130 14.68 -3.42 0.63
N ILE A 131 14.48 -3.32 1.93
CA ILE A 131 13.15 -3.35 2.55
C ILE A 131 12.29 -2.17 2.08
N MET A 132 12.83 -0.96 2.11
CA MET A 132 12.09 0.24 1.71
C MET A 132 11.71 0.19 0.22
N SER A 133 12.64 -0.16 -0.68
CA SER A 133 12.36 -0.25 -2.11
C SER A 133 11.36 -1.37 -2.43
N SER A 134 11.42 -2.51 -1.75
CA SER A 134 10.42 -3.58 -1.92
C SER A 134 9.02 -3.14 -1.48
N LEU A 135 8.90 -2.45 -0.34
CA LEU A 135 7.62 -1.94 0.13
C LEU A 135 7.03 -0.88 -0.79
N PHE A 136 7.87 0.01 -1.35
CA PHE A 136 7.44 0.94 -2.40
C PHE A 136 6.99 0.21 -3.66
N ALA A 137 7.70 -0.83 -4.11
CA ALA A 137 7.28 -1.65 -5.24
C ALA A 137 5.90 -2.27 -4.99
N TYR A 138 5.66 -2.89 -3.83
CA TYR A 138 4.36 -3.45 -3.48
C TYR A 138 3.26 -2.39 -3.39
N SER A 139 3.54 -1.21 -2.87
CA SER A 139 2.56 -0.12 -2.84
C SER A 139 2.18 0.35 -4.25
N MET A 140 3.13 0.46 -5.18
CA MET A 140 2.87 0.81 -6.57
C MET A 140 2.12 -0.29 -7.32
N LEU A 141 2.44 -1.57 -7.06
CA LEU A 141 1.70 -2.71 -7.58
C LEU A 141 0.24 -2.71 -7.11
N THR A 142 -0.02 -2.43 -5.84
CA THR A 142 -1.40 -2.35 -5.34
C THR A 142 -2.18 -1.22 -6.00
N VAL A 143 -1.57 -0.05 -6.21
CA VAL A 143 -2.19 1.06 -6.94
C VAL A 143 -2.47 0.67 -8.39
N SER A 144 -1.53 -0.01 -9.07
CA SER A 144 -1.72 -0.52 -10.43
C SER A 144 -2.84 -1.55 -10.49
N ALA A 145 -2.91 -2.48 -9.55
CA ALA A 145 -3.99 -3.48 -9.47
C ALA A 145 -5.36 -2.82 -9.30
N ILE A 146 -5.48 -1.82 -8.42
CA ILE A 146 -6.73 -1.09 -8.20
C ILE A 146 -7.17 -0.33 -9.46
N THR A 147 -6.24 0.30 -10.17
CA THR A 147 -6.54 0.98 -11.44
C THR A 147 -6.95 -0.02 -12.52
N SER A 148 -6.35 -1.21 -12.58
CA SER A 148 -6.74 -2.29 -13.50
C SER A 148 -8.14 -2.84 -13.19
N ILE A 149 -8.50 -2.99 -11.90
CA ILE A 149 -9.87 -3.34 -11.48
C ILE A 149 -10.87 -2.27 -11.94
N CYS A 150 -10.50 -0.99 -11.85
CA CYS A 150 -11.33 0.10 -12.36
C CYS A 150 -11.58 -0.05 -13.88
N VAL A 151 -10.54 -0.35 -14.66
CA VAL A 151 -10.65 -0.62 -16.11
C VAL A 151 -11.63 -1.77 -16.37
N PHE A 152 -11.45 -2.87 -15.64
CA PHE A 152 -12.32 -4.06 -15.79
C PHE A 152 -13.79 -3.76 -15.48
N ILE A 153 -14.07 -3.05 -14.39
CA ILE A 153 -15.44 -2.69 -14.01
C ILE A 153 -16.07 -1.80 -15.09
N LYS A 154 -15.35 -0.78 -15.56
CA LYS A 154 -15.86 0.11 -16.59
C LYS A 154 -16.04 -0.55 -17.94
N ALA A 155 -15.10 -1.38 -18.38
CA ALA A 155 -15.21 -2.13 -19.60
C ALA A 155 -16.42 -3.11 -19.58
N SER A 156 -16.65 -3.78 -18.45
CA SER A 156 -17.80 -4.64 -18.24
C SER A 156 -19.13 -3.89 -18.27
N ALA A 157 -19.17 -2.70 -17.67
CA ALA A 157 -20.36 -1.86 -17.68
C ALA A 157 -20.70 -1.34 -19.09
N LEU A 158 -19.70 -0.95 -19.87
CA LEU A 158 -19.86 -0.54 -21.27
C LEU A 158 -20.42 -1.67 -22.12
N LYS A 159 -19.90 -2.91 -21.96
CA LYS A 159 -20.40 -4.08 -22.70
C LYS A 159 -21.86 -4.41 -22.37
N ARG A 160 -22.28 -4.19 -21.13
CA ARG A 160 -23.66 -4.51 -20.67
C ARG A 160 -24.65 -3.36 -20.90
N LEU A 161 -24.22 -2.22 -21.46
CA LEU A 161 -25.01 -0.98 -21.62
C LEU A 161 -25.67 -0.51 -20.32
N ASN A 162 -25.12 -0.88 -19.19
CA ASN A 162 -25.72 -0.62 -17.88
C ASN A 162 -25.05 0.58 -17.21
N TYR A 163 -25.42 1.79 -17.62
CA TYR A 163 -24.85 3.06 -17.12
C TYR A 163 -25.51 3.56 -15.82
N SER A 164 -26.54 2.89 -15.33
CA SER A 164 -27.35 3.36 -14.20
C SER A 164 -26.69 3.21 -12.82
N ILE A 165 -25.54 2.52 -12.74
CA ILE A 165 -24.86 2.30 -11.46
C ILE A 165 -24.07 3.58 -11.09
N THR A 166 -24.49 4.25 -10.02
CA THR A 166 -23.85 5.46 -9.46
C THR A 166 -22.34 5.31 -9.24
N LEU A 167 -21.87 4.10 -8.88
CA LEU A 167 -20.46 3.75 -8.73
C LEU A 167 -19.64 3.98 -10.00
N ILE A 168 -20.20 3.66 -11.18
CA ILE A 168 -19.48 3.79 -12.46
C ILE A 168 -19.19 5.26 -12.78
N ASN A 169 -20.14 6.16 -12.43
CA ASN A 169 -19.99 7.60 -12.65
C ASN A 169 -18.93 8.23 -11.72
N LEU A 170 -18.71 7.65 -10.54
CA LEU A 170 -17.71 8.11 -9.59
C LEU A 170 -16.27 7.71 -9.96
N LEU A 171 -16.09 6.66 -10.78
CA LEU A 171 -14.77 6.18 -11.20
C LEU A 171 -14.16 7.05 -12.32
N PRO A 172 -12.81 7.11 -12.46
CA PRO A 172 -12.15 7.78 -13.57
C PRO A 172 -12.56 7.18 -14.92
N SER A 173 -12.28 7.87 -16.03
CA SER A 173 -12.55 7.32 -17.38
C SER A 173 -11.72 6.05 -17.63
N LEU A 174 -12.19 5.18 -18.54
CA LEU A 174 -11.51 3.94 -18.89
C LEU A 174 -10.08 4.22 -19.35
N PHE A 175 -9.91 5.14 -20.29
CA PHE A 175 -8.60 5.53 -20.84
C PHE A 175 -7.65 6.09 -19.77
N GLU A 176 -8.16 6.93 -18.86
CA GLU A 176 -7.36 7.46 -17.75
C GLU A 176 -6.89 6.36 -16.81
N SER A 177 -7.76 5.41 -16.47
CA SER A 177 -7.44 4.28 -15.59
C SER A 177 -6.40 3.35 -16.21
N GLU A 178 -6.47 3.11 -17.51
CA GLU A 178 -5.52 2.29 -18.25
C GLU A 178 -4.12 2.91 -18.27
N ILE A 179 -4.02 4.21 -18.61
CA ILE A 179 -2.74 4.93 -18.57
C ILE A 179 -2.12 4.94 -17.16
N LEU A 180 -2.96 5.13 -16.14
CA LEU A 180 -2.50 5.12 -14.75
C LEU A 180 -1.98 3.74 -14.35
N SER A 181 -2.69 2.67 -14.70
CA SER A 181 -2.28 1.30 -14.42
C SER A 181 -0.88 1.01 -15.00
N ILE A 182 -0.66 1.31 -16.28
CA ILE A 182 0.63 1.08 -16.93
C ILE A 182 1.76 1.92 -16.31
N ARG A 183 1.48 3.19 -15.96
CA ARG A 183 2.49 4.04 -15.31
C ARG A 183 2.93 3.49 -13.96
N PHE A 184 1.98 3.08 -13.11
CA PHE A 184 2.31 2.52 -11.80
C PHE A 184 2.98 1.17 -11.89
N LEU A 185 2.63 0.37 -12.88
CA LEU A 185 3.33 -0.87 -13.17
C LEU A 185 4.82 -0.62 -13.48
N LYS A 186 5.12 0.36 -14.33
CA LYS A 186 6.51 0.75 -14.64
C LYS A 186 7.28 1.22 -13.40
N PHE A 187 6.65 2.03 -12.54
CA PHE A 187 7.27 2.43 -11.27
C PHE A 187 7.49 1.24 -10.33
N ALA A 188 6.54 0.32 -10.25
CA ALA A 188 6.68 -0.89 -9.46
C ALA A 188 7.86 -1.76 -9.92
N VAL A 189 8.01 -1.96 -11.24
CA VAL A 189 9.15 -2.68 -11.83
C VAL A 189 10.47 -2.00 -11.49
N PHE A 190 10.54 -0.67 -11.60
CA PHE A 190 11.74 0.08 -11.25
C PHE A 190 12.14 -0.12 -9.78
N PHE A 191 11.21 0.05 -8.82
CA PHE A 191 11.49 -0.16 -7.41
C PHE A 191 11.81 -1.62 -7.08
N LEU A 192 11.21 -2.58 -7.79
CA LEU A 192 11.48 -3.98 -7.62
C LEU A 192 12.90 -4.33 -8.10
N LEU A 193 13.37 -3.75 -9.21
CA LEU A 193 14.76 -3.87 -9.65
C LEU A 193 15.74 -3.29 -8.62
N VAL A 194 15.46 -2.09 -8.09
CA VAL A 194 16.28 -1.50 -7.03
C VAL A 194 16.31 -2.39 -5.79
N SER A 195 15.19 -2.97 -5.43
CA SER A 195 15.11 -3.92 -4.30
C SER A 195 15.95 -5.17 -4.53
N LEU A 196 15.82 -5.80 -5.70
CA LEU A 196 16.59 -7.00 -6.04
C LEU A 196 18.10 -6.72 -6.06
N THR A 197 18.53 -5.61 -6.66
CA THR A 197 19.95 -5.24 -6.70
C THR A 197 20.50 -4.93 -5.31
N SER A 198 19.77 -4.19 -4.48
CA SER A 198 20.21 -3.88 -3.11
C SER A 198 20.27 -5.13 -2.22
N GLY A 199 19.31 -6.05 -2.37
CA GLY A 199 19.33 -7.34 -1.67
C GLY A 199 20.49 -8.24 -2.09
N PHE A 200 20.80 -8.23 -3.40
CA PHE A 200 21.97 -8.93 -3.94
C PHE A 200 23.28 -8.43 -3.34
N PHE A 201 23.50 -7.11 -3.36
CA PHE A 201 24.71 -6.52 -2.79
C PHE A 201 24.80 -6.75 -1.29
N TYR A 202 23.69 -6.67 -0.56
CA TYR A 202 23.67 -6.99 0.87
C TYR A 202 24.19 -8.40 1.13
N HIS A 203 23.69 -9.40 0.38
CA HIS A 203 24.12 -10.78 0.54
C HIS A 203 25.58 -11.03 0.17
N LEU A 204 26.07 -10.41 -0.90
CA LEU A 204 27.47 -10.53 -1.30
C LEU A 204 28.44 -9.97 -0.25
N PHE A 205 28.08 -8.84 0.37
CA PHE A 205 28.96 -8.19 1.35
C PHE A 205 28.92 -8.84 2.75
N GLU A 206 27.78 -9.45 3.12
CA GLU A 206 27.60 -9.98 4.48
C GLU A 206 27.91 -11.47 4.59
N TYR A 207 27.63 -12.27 3.55
CA TYR A 207 27.65 -13.73 3.64
C TYR A 207 28.62 -14.41 2.67
N GLU A 208 29.19 -13.70 1.70
CA GLU A 208 30.06 -14.21 0.62
C GLU A 208 29.50 -15.44 -0.13
N ASP A 209 28.21 -15.70 -0.03
CA ASP A 209 27.56 -16.94 -0.46
C ASP A 209 26.74 -16.73 -1.73
N LEU A 210 27.23 -17.25 -2.87
CA LEU A 210 26.55 -17.18 -4.15
C LEU A 210 25.34 -18.13 -4.25
N LEU A 211 25.27 -19.16 -3.39
CA LEU A 211 24.17 -20.15 -3.40
C LEU A 211 22.83 -19.55 -2.95
N TYR A 212 22.84 -18.37 -2.34
CA TYR A 212 21.62 -17.67 -1.94
C TYR A 212 20.68 -17.35 -3.11
N PHE A 213 21.20 -17.26 -4.35
CA PHE A 213 20.38 -17.03 -5.55
C PHE A 213 19.38 -18.14 -5.85
N PHE A 214 19.67 -19.35 -5.37
CA PHE A 214 18.76 -20.49 -5.50
C PHE A 214 17.71 -20.56 -4.38
N ASN A 215 17.67 -19.57 -3.50
CA ASN A 215 16.61 -19.51 -2.49
C ASN A 215 15.26 -19.25 -3.16
N SER A 216 14.25 -20.00 -2.74
CA SER A 216 12.88 -19.91 -3.29
C SER A 216 12.30 -18.49 -3.31
N LYS A 217 12.68 -17.64 -2.34
CA LYS A 217 12.22 -16.25 -2.27
C LYS A 217 12.80 -15.38 -3.40
N VAL A 218 14.08 -15.57 -3.72
CA VAL A 218 14.77 -14.83 -4.80
C VAL A 218 14.22 -15.26 -6.14
N ILE A 219 14.09 -16.57 -6.36
CA ILE A 219 13.51 -17.14 -7.59
C ILE A 219 12.09 -16.60 -7.81
N LEU A 220 11.26 -16.59 -6.76
CA LEU A 220 9.89 -16.06 -6.84
C LEU A 220 9.88 -14.55 -7.21
N SER A 221 10.81 -13.77 -6.67
CA SER A 221 10.93 -12.34 -6.97
C SER A 221 11.37 -12.10 -8.43
N ILE A 222 12.26 -12.93 -8.95
CA ILE A 222 12.68 -12.87 -10.37
C ILE A 222 11.52 -13.29 -11.28
N ILE A 223 10.78 -14.35 -10.93
CA ILE A 223 9.59 -14.77 -11.69
C ILE A 223 8.55 -13.65 -11.71
N THR A 224 8.28 -13.00 -10.57
CA THR A 224 7.34 -11.88 -10.53
C THR A 224 7.79 -10.72 -11.41
N LEU A 225 9.09 -10.41 -11.43
CA LEU A 225 9.65 -9.37 -12.29
C LEU A 225 9.49 -9.68 -13.79
N ILE A 226 9.61 -10.95 -14.19
CA ILE A 226 9.42 -11.38 -15.59
C ILE A 226 7.94 -11.35 -15.99
N LEU A 227 7.04 -11.66 -15.06
CA LEU A 227 5.59 -11.72 -15.30
C LEU A 227 4.91 -10.34 -15.37
N ILE A 228 5.53 -9.32 -14.81
CA ILE A 228 5.06 -7.92 -14.84
C ILE A 228 5.50 -7.23 -16.12
#